data_71d24459463fd1621de79668b7e9e9ec
#
_entry.id   71d24459463fd1621de79668b7e9e9ec
#
_cell.length_a   1.000
_cell.length_b   1.000
_cell.length_c   1.000
_cell.angle_alpha   90.00
_cell.angle_beta   90.00
_cell.angle_gamma   90.00
#
_symmetry.space_group_name_H-M   'P 1'
#
loop_
_entity.id
_entity.type
_entity.pdbx_description
1 polymer ?
#
loop_
_entity_poly.entity_id
_entity_poly.type
_entity_poly.pdbx_seq_one_letter_code
_entity_poly.pdbx_strand_id
1 'polypeptide(L)'
;MKLDILKKILFVLLLVYAQKSVANNNPNTDINDILIQWSIEVSSVKLNYEKLNIPLLRKLRKSNTKLLTSENNIEQLNLLIEINKLKGQLQYNYEMETTELSKIRYIKGLQIIKILYEKSLSLDHHFSSVATFNEINKLSNPNHYPEFLELKGNLSSEQDKKTGFELSSILGDNIYTSVVHSFVSLFSNNDTSKDEKEADLKNVECILDFTLRMHNDLNTIYFETAFLQKSNDNVLLELEQLFVDFTKPINYYTPLKECRNTDDWDTVKEKLNSFIDELANLASNESLQYKAHKMLINLEFSIDRLLNFIAVYNAHIDQGAKFYEKFAIMLDSYENEQQCASQIPLEYTKLKENIAITIEKFNTAYRPIEINGSKMKEILYGINEYD
;
A
#
# COMPACT_ATOMS: atom_id res chain seq x y z
N MET A 1 -10.81 33.41 37.83
CA MET A 1 -9.99 32.39 38.51
C MET A 1 -10.44 30.94 38.25
N LYS A 2 -11.73 30.57 38.40
CA LYS A 2 -12.17 29.17 38.08
C LYS A 2 -12.09 28.78 36.61
N LEU A 3 -12.32 29.71 35.68
CA LEU A 3 -12.31 29.44 34.24
C LEU A 3 -10.88 29.21 33.67
N ASP A 4 -9.86 29.87 34.28
CA ASP A 4 -8.45 29.68 33.87
C ASP A 4 -7.87 28.37 34.40
N ILE A 5 -8.33 27.89 35.54
CA ILE A 5 -7.95 26.58 36.08
C ILE A 5 -8.55 25.48 35.21
N LEU A 6 -9.80 25.62 34.77
CA LEU A 6 -10.47 24.65 33.88
C LEU A 6 -9.79 24.57 32.50
N LYS A 7 -9.34 25.70 31.91
CA LYS A 7 -8.58 25.75 30.66
C LYS A 7 -7.21 25.11 30.80
N LYS A 8 -6.52 25.31 31.93
CA LYS A 8 -5.22 24.66 32.19
C LYS A 8 -5.37 23.16 32.42
N ILE A 9 -6.41 22.70 33.07
CA ILE A 9 -6.69 21.26 33.24
C ILE A 9 -7.06 20.61 31.91
N LEU A 10 -7.85 21.27 31.05
CA LEU A 10 -8.21 20.80 29.73
C LEU A 10 -6.96 20.72 28.80
N PHE A 11 -6.06 21.70 28.91
CA PHE A 11 -4.80 21.74 28.17
C PHE A 11 -3.85 20.63 28.63
N VAL A 12 -3.74 20.37 29.94
CA VAL A 12 -2.92 19.24 30.44
C VAL A 12 -3.53 17.90 30.09
N LEU A 13 -4.84 17.75 30.09
CA LEU A 13 -5.54 16.53 29.62
C LEU A 13 -5.33 16.31 28.13
N LEU A 14 -5.35 17.35 27.29
CA LEU A 14 -5.03 17.27 25.87
C LEU A 14 -3.56 16.89 25.63
N LEU A 15 -2.61 17.43 26.42
CA LEU A 15 -1.20 17.04 26.34
C LEU A 15 -0.95 15.60 26.79
N VAL A 16 -1.63 15.12 27.82
CA VAL A 16 -1.56 13.73 28.29
C VAL A 16 -2.20 12.76 27.28
N TYR A 17 -3.28 13.18 26.61
CA TYR A 17 -3.87 12.41 25.51
C TYR A 17 -2.94 12.36 24.28
N ALA A 18 -2.30 13.47 23.92
CA ALA A 18 -1.32 13.52 22.83
C ALA A 18 -0.09 12.65 23.13
N GLN A 19 0.39 12.62 24.39
CA GLN A 19 1.50 11.74 24.78
C GLN A 19 1.10 10.24 24.83
N LYS A 20 -0.14 9.90 25.16
CA LYS A 20 -0.62 8.51 25.10
C LYS A 20 -0.82 8.00 23.68
N SER A 21 -1.13 8.88 22.71
CA SER A 21 -1.27 8.48 21.31
C SER A 21 0.06 8.13 20.63
N VAL A 22 1.19 8.59 21.19
CA VAL A 22 2.55 8.28 20.67
C VAL A 22 3.05 6.90 21.12
N ALA A 23 2.45 6.31 22.16
CA ALA A 23 2.92 5.05 22.78
C ALA A 23 2.12 3.80 22.33
N ASN A 24 1.09 3.94 21.50
CA ASN A 24 0.32 2.78 21.04
C ASN A 24 0.90 2.26 19.72
N ASN A 25 1.95 1.44 19.80
CA ASN A 25 2.40 0.53 18.73
C ASN A 25 1.35 -0.58 18.52
N ASN A 26 0.11 -0.20 18.18
CA ASN A 26 -0.91 -1.16 17.81
C ASN A 26 -0.64 -1.57 16.35
N PRO A 27 -0.29 -2.84 16.05
CA PRO A 27 0.02 -3.29 14.69
C PRO A 27 -1.17 -3.15 13.72
N ASN A 28 -2.35 -2.81 14.24
CA ASN A 28 -3.58 -2.57 13.48
C ASN A 28 -3.89 -1.08 13.23
N THR A 29 -2.96 -0.15 13.49
CA THR A 29 -3.21 1.26 13.17
C THR A 29 -3.29 1.42 11.66
N ASP A 30 -4.46 1.80 11.16
CA ASP A 30 -4.64 2.09 9.74
C ASP A 30 -3.91 3.41 9.38
N ILE A 31 -3.30 3.46 8.20
CA ILE A 31 -2.66 4.69 7.69
C ILE A 31 -3.70 5.82 7.62
N ASN A 32 -4.95 5.51 7.28
CA ASN A 32 -6.04 6.48 7.25
C ASN A 32 -6.28 7.13 8.63
N ASP A 33 -6.13 6.39 9.73
CA ASP A 33 -6.22 6.96 11.09
C ASP A 33 -5.08 7.95 11.37
N ILE A 34 -3.87 7.63 10.92
CA ILE A 34 -2.72 8.54 11.03
C ILE A 34 -2.96 9.82 10.23
N LEU A 35 -3.53 9.72 9.02
CA LEU A 35 -3.85 10.88 8.19
C LEU A 35 -4.92 11.77 8.82
N ILE A 36 -5.93 11.17 9.46
CA ILE A 36 -6.95 11.91 10.20
C ILE A 36 -6.32 12.65 11.39
N GLN A 37 -5.50 11.97 12.20
CA GLN A 37 -4.80 12.59 13.32
C GLN A 37 -3.87 13.71 12.83
N TRP A 38 -3.16 13.49 11.73
CA TRP A 38 -2.31 14.50 11.13
C TRP A 38 -3.09 15.76 10.75
N SER A 39 -4.23 15.60 10.08
CA SER A 39 -5.13 16.72 9.74
C SER A 39 -5.56 17.52 10.96
N ILE A 40 -5.91 16.83 12.07
CA ILE A 40 -6.31 17.47 13.31
C ILE A 40 -5.17 18.27 13.94
N GLU A 41 -3.95 17.68 13.99
CA GLU A 41 -2.77 18.32 14.54
C GLU A 41 -2.38 19.58 13.74
N VAL A 42 -2.36 19.49 12.40
CA VAL A 42 -2.08 20.62 11.50
C VAL A 42 -3.11 21.72 11.69
N SER A 43 -4.40 21.39 11.73
CA SER A 43 -5.48 22.37 11.95
C SER A 43 -5.36 23.06 13.31
N SER A 44 -4.94 22.34 14.34
CA SER A 44 -4.74 22.90 15.69
C SER A 44 -3.59 23.91 15.69
N VAL A 45 -2.46 23.61 15.04
CA VAL A 45 -1.32 24.55 14.94
C VAL A 45 -1.74 25.80 14.19
N LYS A 46 -2.35 25.68 13.00
CA LYS A 46 -2.82 26.82 12.22
C LYS A 46 -3.76 27.73 13.04
N LEU A 47 -4.75 27.13 13.70
CA LEU A 47 -5.70 27.89 14.52
C LEU A 47 -5.02 28.64 15.67
N ASN A 48 -3.97 28.06 16.26
CA ASN A 48 -3.23 28.73 17.34
C ASN A 48 -2.47 29.96 16.81
N TYR A 49 -1.77 29.83 15.67
CA TYR A 49 -1.05 30.96 15.07
C TYR A 49 -2.00 32.02 14.50
N GLU A 50 -3.14 31.65 13.95
CA GLU A 50 -4.20 32.58 13.55
C GLU A 50 -4.66 33.44 14.74
N LYS A 51 -4.93 32.81 15.89
CA LYS A 51 -5.31 33.53 17.14
C LYS A 51 -4.22 34.50 17.61
N LEU A 52 -2.94 34.19 17.41
CA LEU A 52 -1.82 35.07 17.73
C LEU A 52 -1.70 36.21 16.71
N ASN A 53 -1.96 35.97 15.45
CA ASN A 53 -1.72 36.92 14.36
C ASN A 53 -2.88 37.93 14.19
N ILE A 54 -4.14 37.56 14.43
CA ILE A 54 -5.29 38.45 14.30
C ILE A 54 -5.13 39.78 15.07
N PRO A 55 -4.75 39.80 16.35
CA PRO A 55 -4.58 41.07 17.08
C PRO A 55 -3.40 41.90 16.55
N LEU A 56 -2.32 41.26 16.08
CA LEU A 56 -1.18 41.95 15.46
C LEU A 56 -1.57 42.60 14.13
N LEU A 57 -2.32 41.89 13.29
CA LEU A 57 -2.84 42.43 12.03
C LEU A 57 -3.80 43.59 12.22
N ARG A 58 -4.67 43.54 13.26
CA ARG A 58 -5.56 44.66 13.60
C ARG A 58 -4.75 45.89 14.04
N LYS A 59 -3.71 45.70 14.89
CA LYS A 59 -2.83 46.78 15.29
C LYS A 59 -2.09 47.37 14.08
N LEU A 60 -1.53 46.52 13.23
CA LEU A 60 -0.81 46.91 12.03
C LEU A 60 -1.69 47.74 11.10
N ARG A 61 -2.94 47.34 10.84
CA ARG A 61 -3.89 48.14 10.04
C ARG A 61 -4.13 49.51 10.68
N LYS A 62 -4.36 49.56 12.02
CA LYS A 62 -4.58 50.82 12.73
C LYS A 62 -3.38 51.76 12.67
N SER A 63 -2.17 51.24 12.86
CA SER A 63 -0.96 52.05 12.78
C SER A 63 -0.68 52.55 11.36
N ASN A 64 -0.95 51.72 10.33
CA ASN A 64 -0.86 52.17 8.93
C ASN A 64 -1.87 53.27 8.60
N THR A 65 -3.14 53.17 9.06
CA THR A 65 -4.13 54.21 8.83
C THR A 65 -3.75 55.51 9.51
N LYS A 66 -3.25 55.45 10.77
CA LYS A 66 -2.74 56.64 11.46
C LYS A 66 -1.54 57.27 10.77
N LEU A 67 -0.63 56.48 10.26
CA LEU A 67 0.56 56.96 9.53
C LEU A 67 0.15 57.83 8.30
N LEU A 68 -0.88 57.41 7.58
CA LEU A 68 -1.42 58.12 6.41
C LEU A 68 -2.11 59.44 6.76
N THR A 69 -2.60 59.57 7.99
CA THR A 69 -3.37 60.77 8.43
C THR A 69 -2.57 61.69 9.36
N SER A 70 -1.38 61.31 9.82
CA SER A 70 -0.54 62.10 10.71
C SER A 70 0.26 63.15 9.92
N GLU A 71 0.18 64.38 10.35
CA GLU A 71 0.99 65.49 9.80
C GLU A 71 2.27 65.76 10.62
N ASN A 72 2.45 65.07 11.75
CA ASN A 72 3.56 65.25 12.65
C ASN A 72 4.69 64.25 12.34
N ASN A 73 5.85 64.74 11.94
CA ASN A 73 7.01 63.93 11.56
C ASN A 73 7.50 63.00 12.70
N ILE A 74 7.43 63.46 13.98
CA ILE A 74 7.83 62.62 15.12
C ILE A 74 6.82 61.49 15.35
N GLU A 75 5.55 61.76 15.19
CA GLU A 75 4.50 60.76 15.29
C GLU A 75 4.62 59.74 14.13
N GLN A 76 4.88 60.21 12.89
CA GLN A 76 5.12 59.35 11.74
C GLN A 76 6.29 58.40 11.96
N LEU A 77 7.42 58.92 12.52
CA LEU A 77 8.58 58.07 12.84
C LEU A 77 8.25 57.00 13.87
N ASN A 78 7.55 57.36 14.94
CA ASN A 78 7.14 56.42 15.98
C ASN A 78 6.18 55.33 15.42
N LEU A 79 5.24 55.72 14.54
CA LEU A 79 4.36 54.79 13.86
C LEU A 79 5.11 53.82 12.92
N LEU A 80 6.12 54.30 12.19
CA LEU A 80 6.97 53.46 11.35
C LEU A 80 7.76 52.44 12.18
N ILE A 81 8.29 52.83 13.34
CA ILE A 81 8.98 51.91 14.25
C ILE A 81 7.99 50.83 14.78
N GLU A 82 6.78 51.27 15.16
CA GLU A 82 5.74 50.33 15.62
C GLU A 82 5.31 49.34 14.50
N ILE A 83 5.12 49.84 13.27
CA ILE A 83 4.79 49.02 12.10
C ILE A 83 5.87 47.97 11.83
N ASN A 84 7.15 48.38 11.87
CA ASN A 84 8.27 47.46 11.67
C ASN A 84 8.33 46.38 12.77
N LYS A 85 8.10 46.77 14.04
CA LYS A 85 8.04 45.84 15.15
C LYS A 85 6.90 44.81 14.97
N LEU A 86 5.70 45.25 14.55
CA LEU A 86 4.56 44.39 14.33
C LEU A 86 4.79 43.44 13.15
N LYS A 87 5.40 43.92 12.06
CA LYS A 87 5.81 43.08 10.94
C LYS A 87 6.82 42.02 11.35
N GLY A 88 7.82 42.38 12.15
CA GLY A 88 8.80 41.42 12.69
C GLY A 88 8.14 40.33 13.55
N GLN A 89 7.16 40.70 14.39
CA GLN A 89 6.42 39.73 15.18
C GLN A 89 5.56 38.78 14.31
N LEU A 90 4.91 39.29 13.27
CA LEU A 90 4.15 38.48 12.33
C LEU A 90 5.06 37.51 11.56
N GLN A 91 6.22 37.99 11.09
CA GLN A 91 7.20 37.15 10.40
C GLN A 91 7.72 36.04 11.32
N TYR A 92 8.05 36.35 12.58
CA TYR A 92 8.47 35.38 13.57
C TYR A 92 7.40 34.29 13.80
N ASN A 93 6.15 34.72 13.98
CA ASN A 93 5.04 33.76 14.16
C ASN A 93 4.88 32.83 12.93
N TYR A 94 4.99 33.38 11.71
CA TYR A 94 4.92 32.59 10.49
C TYR A 94 6.04 31.54 10.39
N GLU A 95 7.26 31.91 10.76
CA GLU A 95 8.40 30.98 10.74
C GLU A 95 8.26 29.87 11.80
N MET A 96 7.75 30.20 12.97
CA MET A 96 7.47 29.24 14.02
C MET A 96 6.33 28.29 13.64
N GLU A 97 5.25 28.81 13.04
CA GLU A 97 4.15 28.00 12.49
C GLU A 97 4.67 27.00 11.45
N THR A 98 5.44 27.48 10.48
CA THR A 98 6.03 26.63 9.43
C THR A 98 6.93 25.56 10.04
N THR A 99 7.72 25.88 11.05
CA THR A 99 8.58 24.94 11.75
C THR A 99 7.78 23.84 12.46
N GLU A 100 6.73 24.22 13.19
CA GLU A 100 5.85 23.24 13.88
C GLU A 100 5.11 22.34 12.88
N LEU A 101 4.60 22.90 11.78
CA LEU A 101 3.94 22.12 10.73
C LEU A 101 4.91 21.14 10.07
N SER A 102 6.13 21.55 9.76
CA SER A 102 7.15 20.69 9.17
C SER A 102 7.57 19.55 10.11
N LYS A 103 7.64 19.83 11.43
CA LYS A 103 7.85 18.80 12.46
C LYS A 103 6.77 17.72 12.41
N ILE A 104 5.49 18.12 12.46
CA ILE A 104 4.36 17.19 12.43
C ILE A 104 4.40 16.35 11.16
N ARG A 105 4.56 16.99 10.00
CA ARG A 105 4.64 16.32 8.71
C ARG A 105 5.70 15.25 8.68
N TYR A 106 6.88 15.57 9.17
CA TYR A 106 8.03 14.67 9.14
C TYR A 106 7.84 13.46 10.06
N ILE A 107 7.35 13.67 11.30
CA ILE A 107 7.07 12.58 12.25
C ILE A 107 6.00 11.63 11.68
N LYS A 108 4.91 12.18 11.15
CA LYS A 108 3.83 11.37 10.56
C LYS A 108 4.29 10.65 9.30
N GLY A 109 5.14 11.29 8.48
CA GLY A 109 5.76 10.66 7.31
C GLY A 109 6.58 9.42 7.68
N LEU A 110 7.41 9.49 8.71
CA LEU A 110 8.16 8.33 9.20
C LEU A 110 7.25 7.21 9.73
N GLN A 111 6.17 7.55 10.43
CA GLN A 111 5.18 6.57 10.88
C GLN A 111 4.52 5.84 9.70
N ILE A 112 4.17 6.58 8.65
CA ILE A 112 3.59 6.01 7.43
C ILE A 112 4.60 5.09 6.73
N ILE A 113 5.86 5.51 6.59
CA ILE A 113 6.93 4.67 6.00
C ILE A 113 7.05 3.33 6.76
N LYS A 114 7.08 3.37 8.10
CA LYS A 114 7.13 2.16 8.93
C LYS A 114 5.99 1.21 8.63
N ILE A 115 4.75 1.71 8.58
CA ILE A 115 3.56 0.88 8.32
C ILE A 115 3.57 0.34 6.89
N LEU A 116 3.92 1.16 5.90
CA LEU A 116 4.01 0.74 4.50
C LEU A 116 5.03 -0.39 4.33
N TYR A 117 6.14 -0.34 5.05
CA TYR A 117 7.14 -1.39 5.01
C TYR A 117 6.61 -2.73 5.54
N GLU A 118 5.95 -2.72 6.70
CA GLU A 118 5.32 -3.93 7.26
C GLU A 118 4.21 -4.48 6.34
N LYS A 119 3.39 -3.60 5.76
CA LYS A 119 2.35 -4.01 4.80
C LYS A 119 2.97 -4.62 3.53
N SER A 120 4.04 -4.04 2.99
CA SER A 120 4.71 -4.56 1.78
C SER A 120 5.40 -5.90 2.04
N LEU A 121 6.00 -6.11 3.22
CA LEU A 121 6.54 -7.42 3.62
C LEU A 121 5.42 -8.47 3.75
N SER A 122 4.27 -8.07 4.30
CA SER A 122 3.10 -8.97 4.42
C SER A 122 2.50 -9.32 3.06
N LEU A 123 2.51 -8.39 2.08
CA LEU A 123 2.06 -8.63 0.70
C LEU A 123 2.88 -9.71 0.00
N ASP A 124 4.19 -9.74 0.21
CA ASP A 124 5.05 -10.76 -0.37
C ASP A 124 4.63 -12.18 0.09
N HIS A 125 4.39 -12.35 1.38
CA HIS A 125 3.87 -13.60 1.92
C HIS A 125 2.47 -13.92 1.39
N HIS A 126 1.64 -12.91 1.19
CA HIS A 126 0.28 -13.10 0.70
C HIS A 126 0.28 -13.60 -0.76
N PHE A 127 1.05 -12.99 -1.66
CA PHE A 127 1.18 -13.46 -3.04
C PHE A 127 1.88 -14.84 -3.12
N SER A 128 2.88 -15.08 -2.28
CA SER A 128 3.56 -16.38 -2.20
C SER A 128 2.61 -17.51 -1.83
N SER A 129 1.59 -17.25 -0.98
CA SER A 129 0.63 -18.26 -0.56
C SER A 129 -0.24 -18.76 -1.70
N VAL A 130 -0.56 -17.91 -2.68
CA VAL A 130 -1.38 -18.30 -3.86
C VAL A 130 -0.65 -19.32 -4.73
N ALA A 131 0.67 -19.17 -4.90
CA ALA A 131 1.48 -20.07 -5.71
C ALA A 131 1.61 -21.49 -5.09
N THR A 132 1.26 -21.65 -3.81
CA THR A 132 1.39 -22.93 -3.08
C THR A 132 0.10 -23.72 -2.99
N PHE A 133 -1.00 -23.31 -3.62
CA PHE A 133 -2.25 -24.06 -3.61
C PHE A 133 -2.10 -25.41 -4.32
N ASN A 134 -2.07 -26.47 -3.53
CA ASN A 134 -1.96 -27.85 -4.04
C ASN A 134 -3.12 -28.23 -4.98
N GLU A 135 -4.27 -27.60 -4.80
CA GLU A 135 -5.45 -27.78 -5.64
C GLU A 135 -5.18 -27.43 -7.10
N ILE A 136 -4.35 -26.43 -7.38
CA ILE A 136 -3.97 -26.00 -8.73
C ILE A 136 -3.34 -27.16 -9.52
N ASN A 137 -2.35 -27.82 -8.92
CA ASN A 137 -1.65 -28.94 -9.56
C ASN A 137 -2.57 -30.15 -9.77
N LYS A 138 -3.55 -30.36 -8.91
CA LYS A 138 -4.50 -31.46 -9.05
C LYS A 138 -5.50 -31.21 -10.16
N LEU A 139 -6.05 -29.98 -10.24
CA LEU A 139 -7.04 -29.61 -11.24
C LEU A 139 -6.51 -29.59 -12.66
N SER A 140 -5.26 -29.22 -12.84
CA SER A 140 -4.61 -29.17 -14.16
C SER A 140 -4.02 -30.49 -14.65
N ASN A 141 -4.10 -31.55 -13.84
CA ASN A 141 -3.55 -32.85 -14.19
C ASN A 141 -4.65 -33.89 -14.41
N PRO A 142 -4.85 -34.37 -15.66
CA PRO A 142 -5.92 -35.33 -15.98
C PRO A 142 -5.83 -36.64 -15.20
N ASN A 143 -4.63 -37.02 -14.69
CA ASN A 143 -4.50 -38.25 -13.86
C ASN A 143 -5.15 -38.15 -12.47
N HIS A 144 -5.67 -37.00 -12.05
CA HIS A 144 -6.46 -36.85 -10.83
C HIS A 144 -7.95 -37.06 -11.05
N TYR A 145 -8.39 -37.31 -12.29
CA TYR A 145 -9.79 -37.59 -12.63
C TYR A 145 -10.03 -39.10 -12.71
N PRO A 146 -10.95 -39.66 -11.88
CA PRO A 146 -11.20 -41.12 -11.83
C PRO A 146 -11.55 -41.70 -13.20
N GLU A 147 -12.36 -41.01 -13.98
CA GLU A 147 -12.82 -41.45 -15.31
C GLU A 147 -11.64 -41.53 -16.30
N PHE A 148 -10.70 -40.62 -16.22
CA PHE A 148 -9.48 -40.66 -17.03
C PHE A 148 -8.58 -41.83 -16.62
N LEU A 149 -8.47 -42.12 -15.32
CA LEU A 149 -7.70 -43.26 -14.83
C LEU A 149 -8.31 -44.59 -15.21
N GLU A 150 -9.62 -44.71 -15.15
CA GLU A 150 -10.36 -45.92 -15.55
C GLU A 150 -10.16 -46.23 -17.05
N LEU A 151 -10.34 -45.23 -17.90
CA LEU A 151 -10.07 -45.34 -19.34
C LEU A 151 -8.61 -45.68 -19.64
N LYS A 152 -7.68 -45.03 -18.96
CA LYS A 152 -6.23 -45.32 -19.05
C LYS A 152 -5.93 -46.76 -18.63
N GLY A 153 -6.56 -47.25 -17.55
CA GLY A 153 -6.42 -48.63 -17.07
C GLY A 153 -6.94 -49.67 -18.08
N ASN A 154 -8.11 -49.42 -18.66
CA ASN A 154 -8.70 -50.27 -19.69
C ASN A 154 -7.84 -50.34 -20.96
N LEU A 155 -7.28 -49.22 -21.38
CA LEU A 155 -6.35 -49.14 -22.53
C LEU A 155 -5.01 -49.82 -22.26
N SER A 156 -4.44 -49.69 -21.06
CA SER A 156 -3.17 -50.31 -20.68
C SER A 156 -3.26 -51.82 -20.62
N SER A 157 -4.40 -52.38 -20.16
CA SER A 157 -4.62 -53.83 -20.07
C SER A 157 -4.73 -54.50 -21.43
N GLU A 158 -5.14 -53.78 -22.45
CA GLU A 158 -5.14 -54.29 -23.87
C GLU A 158 -3.84 -54.08 -24.59
N GLN A 159 -3.04 -53.10 -24.20
CA GLN A 159 -1.76 -52.69 -24.87
C GLN A 159 -0.56 -53.54 -24.46
N ASP A 160 -0.56 -54.12 -23.26
CA ASP A 160 0.50 -55.06 -22.82
C ASP A 160 0.69 -56.26 -23.75
N LYS A 161 -0.18 -56.39 -24.73
CA LYS A 161 -0.11 -57.45 -25.76
C LYS A 161 0.50 -57.00 -27.10
N LYS A 162 0.67 -55.71 -27.42
CA LYS A 162 0.99 -55.29 -28.79
C LYS A 162 2.00 -54.16 -29.04
N THR A 163 2.29 -53.21 -28.16
CA THR A 163 3.29 -52.15 -28.42
C THR A 163 3.84 -51.54 -27.13
N GLY A 164 5.19 -51.42 -27.01
CA GLY A 164 5.89 -50.77 -25.93
C GLY A 164 5.78 -49.23 -25.97
N PHE A 165 4.57 -48.70 -25.71
CA PHE A 165 4.28 -47.27 -25.69
C PHE A 165 4.17 -46.79 -24.25
N GLU A 166 5.22 -46.12 -23.73
CA GLU A 166 5.19 -45.49 -22.43
C GLU A 166 4.50 -44.14 -22.51
N LEU A 167 3.25 -44.06 -21.97
CA LEU A 167 2.50 -42.81 -21.84
C LEU A 167 3.26 -41.74 -21.03
N SER A 168 4.17 -42.17 -20.16
CA SER A 168 5.03 -41.30 -19.36
C SER A 168 6.01 -40.44 -20.15
N SER A 169 6.36 -40.86 -21.37
CA SER A 169 7.30 -40.12 -22.23
C SER A 169 6.65 -38.99 -23.04
N ILE A 170 5.33 -38.89 -23.04
CA ILE A 170 4.57 -37.91 -23.80
C ILE A 170 4.26 -36.63 -22.94
N LEU A 171 4.63 -36.62 -21.69
CA LEU A 171 4.31 -35.53 -20.74
C LEU A 171 5.28 -34.34 -20.77
N GLY A 172 5.71 -33.88 -21.93
CA GLY A 172 6.42 -32.62 -22.18
C GLY A 172 5.59 -31.63 -23.02
N ASP A 173 5.87 -30.37 -22.95
CA ASP A 173 5.15 -29.15 -23.34
C ASP A 173 4.16 -29.08 -24.55
N ASN A 174 3.96 -30.14 -25.34
CA ASN A 174 2.99 -30.17 -26.46
C ASN A 174 2.05 -31.39 -26.44
N ILE A 175 1.62 -31.77 -25.25
CA ILE A 175 1.12 -33.10 -24.91
C ILE A 175 -0.31 -33.37 -25.36
N TYR A 176 -1.17 -32.37 -25.23
CA TYR A 176 -2.62 -32.59 -25.31
C TYR A 176 -3.08 -33.00 -26.69
N THR A 177 -2.57 -32.40 -27.73
CA THR A 177 -2.90 -32.79 -29.11
C THR A 177 -2.38 -34.20 -29.48
N SER A 178 -1.23 -34.61 -28.99
CA SER A 178 -0.69 -35.94 -29.22
C SER A 178 -1.43 -37.00 -28.37
N VAL A 179 -1.85 -36.66 -27.15
CA VAL A 179 -2.67 -37.53 -26.26
C VAL A 179 -4.04 -37.73 -26.88
N VAL A 180 -4.72 -36.68 -27.32
CA VAL A 180 -6.04 -36.80 -27.98
C VAL A 180 -5.94 -37.66 -29.26
N HIS A 181 -4.93 -37.43 -30.11
CA HIS A 181 -4.70 -38.24 -31.30
C HIS A 181 -4.39 -39.71 -30.96
N SER A 182 -3.63 -39.96 -29.91
CA SER A 182 -3.32 -41.35 -29.48
C SER A 182 -4.58 -42.06 -28.95
N PHE A 183 -5.42 -41.38 -28.17
CA PHE A 183 -6.69 -41.91 -27.72
C PHE A 183 -7.65 -42.19 -28.88
N VAL A 184 -7.81 -41.25 -29.82
CA VAL A 184 -8.66 -41.43 -31.00
C VAL A 184 -8.21 -42.63 -31.84
N SER A 185 -6.87 -42.80 -32.02
CA SER A 185 -6.32 -43.94 -32.79
C SER A 185 -6.53 -45.31 -32.10
N LEU A 186 -6.53 -45.34 -30.75
CA LEU A 186 -6.73 -46.55 -29.96
C LEU A 186 -8.21 -46.98 -29.96
N PHE A 187 -9.13 -46.03 -29.92
CA PHE A 187 -10.57 -46.32 -30.00
C PHE A 187 -11.03 -46.80 -31.38
N SER A 188 -10.30 -46.43 -32.43
CA SER A 188 -10.66 -46.88 -33.79
C SER A 188 -10.44 -48.41 -34.05
N ASN A 189 -9.70 -49.09 -33.16
CA ASN A 189 -9.24 -50.46 -33.38
C ASN A 189 -9.94 -51.56 -32.53
N ASN A 190 -10.92 -51.22 -31.69
CA ASN A 190 -11.56 -52.18 -30.74
C ASN A 190 -12.98 -52.56 -31.11
N ASP A 191 -13.38 -53.81 -30.76
CA ASP A 191 -14.64 -54.48 -31.11
C ASP A 191 -15.86 -54.14 -30.16
N THR A 192 -15.76 -53.09 -29.35
CA THR A 192 -16.91 -52.61 -28.51
C THR A 192 -17.97 -51.91 -29.35
N SER A 193 -19.21 -51.83 -28.83
CA SER A 193 -20.33 -51.20 -29.55
C SER A 193 -20.00 -49.75 -29.93
N LYS A 194 -20.42 -49.31 -31.10
CA LYS A 194 -20.09 -47.98 -31.65
C LYS A 194 -20.57 -46.83 -30.73
N ASP A 195 -21.70 -47.03 -30.06
CA ASP A 195 -22.35 -46.03 -29.22
C ASP A 195 -21.64 -45.86 -27.86
N GLU A 196 -21.16 -46.96 -27.23
CA GLU A 196 -20.38 -46.90 -26.00
C GLU A 196 -19.01 -46.21 -26.23
N LYS A 197 -18.34 -46.55 -27.34
CA LYS A 197 -17.07 -45.90 -27.73
C LYS A 197 -17.20 -44.39 -27.93
N GLU A 198 -18.29 -43.96 -28.56
CA GLU A 198 -18.55 -42.56 -28.84
C GLU A 198 -18.85 -41.79 -27.53
N ALA A 199 -19.51 -42.38 -26.55
CA ALA A 199 -19.76 -41.81 -25.25
C ALA A 199 -18.47 -41.67 -24.41
N ASP A 200 -17.64 -42.71 -24.37
CA ASP A 200 -16.37 -42.72 -23.65
C ASP A 200 -15.36 -41.74 -24.25
N LEU A 201 -15.28 -41.64 -25.60
CA LEU A 201 -14.47 -40.71 -26.30
C LEU A 201 -14.84 -39.25 -25.99
N LYS A 202 -16.15 -39.00 -25.93
CA LYS A 202 -16.69 -37.69 -25.61
C LYS A 202 -16.40 -37.27 -24.15
N ASN A 203 -16.42 -38.23 -23.21
CA ASN A 203 -16.05 -37.97 -21.82
C ASN A 203 -14.56 -37.67 -21.67
N VAL A 204 -13.69 -38.43 -22.36
CA VAL A 204 -12.24 -38.18 -22.35
C VAL A 204 -11.91 -36.84 -22.99
N GLU A 205 -12.49 -36.51 -24.13
CA GLU A 205 -12.31 -35.24 -24.81
C GLU A 205 -12.72 -34.08 -23.90
N CYS A 206 -13.84 -34.20 -23.20
CA CYS A 206 -14.32 -33.23 -22.24
C CYS A 206 -13.33 -33.01 -21.06
N ILE A 207 -12.81 -34.11 -20.47
CA ILE A 207 -11.84 -34.03 -19.34
C ILE A 207 -10.52 -33.41 -19.81
N LEU A 208 -10.01 -33.81 -21.01
CA LEU A 208 -8.80 -33.28 -21.54
C LEU A 208 -8.91 -31.79 -21.90
N ASP A 209 -10.02 -31.39 -22.52
CA ASP A 209 -10.28 -29.98 -22.84
C ASP A 209 -10.39 -29.13 -21.57
N PHE A 210 -11.13 -29.61 -20.56
CA PHE A 210 -11.23 -28.94 -19.25
C PHE A 210 -9.87 -28.79 -18.58
N THR A 211 -9.09 -29.87 -18.47
CA THR A 211 -7.79 -29.84 -17.81
C THR A 211 -6.77 -29.02 -18.56
N LEU A 212 -6.82 -28.99 -19.89
CA LEU A 212 -5.95 -28.15 -20.72
C LEU A 212 -6.24 -26.64 -20.51
N ARG A 213 -7.54 -26.28 -20.59
CA ARG A 213 -7.93 -24.89 -20.35
C ARG A 213 -7.57 -24.47 -18.92
N MET A 214 -7.90 -25.30 -17.93
CA MET A 214 -7.53 -25.06 -16.54
C MET A 214 -6.02 -24.93 -16.37
N HIS A 215 -5.22 -25.79 -17.02
CA HIS A 215 -3.76 -25.69 -16.99
C HIS A 215 -3.25 -24.35 -17.53
N ASN A 216 -3.75 -23.92 -18.68
CA ASN A 216 -3.34 -22.66 -19.31
C ASN A 216 -3.73 -21.45 -18.45
N ASP A 217 -4.95 -21.46 -17.92
CA ASP A 217 -5.43 -20.37 -17.07
C ASP A 217 -4.68 -20.30 -15.72
N LEU A 218 -4.44 -21.46 -15.09
CA LEU A 218 -3.66 -21.54 -13.85
C LEU A 218 -2.18 -21.17 -14.07
N ASN A 219 -1.60 -21.50 -15.22
CA ASN A 219 -0.28 -21.01 -15.59
C ASN A 219 -0.26 -19.49 -15.74
N THR A 220 -1.26 -18.90 -16.37
CA THR A 220 -1.40 -17.45 -16.47
C THR A 220 -1.45 -16.82 -15.08
N ILE A 221 -2.25 -17.37 -14.18
CA ILE A 221 -2.33 -16.93 -12.77
C ILE A 221 -0.97 -17.06 -12.07
N TYR A 222 -0.26 -18.14 -12.29
CA TYR A 222 1.09 -18.33 -11.72
C TYR A 222 2.08 -17.26 -12.20
N PHE A 223 2.10 -16.96 -13.49
CA PHE A 223 2.96 -15.91 -14.05
C PHE A 223 2.56 -14.51 -13.56
N GLU A 224 1.26 -14.22 -13.47
CA GLU A 224 0.78 -12.94 -12.89
C GLU A 224 1.16 -12.83 -11.41
N THR A 225 1.09 -13.91 -10.65
CA THR A 225 1.53 -13.93 -9.24
C THR A 225 3.03 -13.64 -9.10
N ALA A 226 3.87 -14.28 -9.91
CA ALA A 226 5.31 -14.02 -9.95
C ALA A 226 5.63 -12.57 -10.34
N PHE A 227 4.85 -12.00 -11.27
CA PHE A 227 4.96 -10.58 -11.62
C PHE A 227 4.60 -9.66 -10.45
N LEU A 228 3.52 -9.96 -9.71
CA LEU A 228 3.12 -9.18 -8.53
C LEU A 228 4.17 -9.26 -7.42
N GLN A 229 4.77 -10.44 -7.18
CA GLN A 229 5.89 -10.58 -6.25
C GLN A 229 7.08 -9.72 -6.67
N LYS A 230 7.47 -9.78 -7.95
CA LYS A 230 8.56 -8.95 -8.47
C LYS A 230 8.27 -7.46 -8.40
N SER A 231 7.03 -7.06 -8.65
CA SER A 231 6.58 -5.68 -8.46
C SER A 231 6.66 -5.25 -6.99
N ASN A 232 6.31 -6.13 -6.06
CA ASN A 232 6.42 -5.88 -4.61
C ASN A 232 7.87 -5.71 -4.16
N ASP A 233 8.82 -6.49 -4.72
CA ASP A 233 10.27 -6.27 -4.50
C ASP A 233 10.68 -4.83 -4.87
N ASN A 234 10.19 -4.31 -6.00
CA ASN A 234 10.48 -2.95 -6.41
C ASN A 234 9.87 -1.91 -5.45
N VAL A 235 8.64 -2.15 -4.99
CA VAL A 235 8.00 -1.31 -3.97
C VAL A 235 8.83 -1.28 -2.68
N LEU A 236 9.35 -2.43 -2.24
CA LEU A 236 10.23 -2.51 -1.06
C LEU A 236 11.55 -1.75 -1.28
N LEU A 237 12.16 -1.85 -2.46
CA LEU A 237 13.40 -1.11 -2.78
C LEU A 237 13.16 0.40 -2.82
N GLU A 238 12.05 0.86 -3.39
CA GLU A 238 11.70 2.29 -3.40
C GLU A 238 11.44 2.80 -1.97
N LEU A 239 10.84 1.97 -1.10
CA LEU A 239 10.58 2.32 0.29
C LEU A 239 11.87 2.40 1.12
N GLU A 240 12.83 1.51 0.89
CA GLU A 240 14.18 1.60 1.46
C GLU A 240 14.86 2.92 1.06
N GLN A 241 14.79 3.29 -0.22
CA GLN A 241 15.35 4.55 -0.69
C GLN A 241 14.64 5.77 -0.09
N LEU A 242 13.30 5.71 0.00
CA LEU A 242 12.52 6.76 0.63
C LEU A 242 12.90 6.97 2.10
N PHE A 243 13.11 5.88 2.84
CA PHE A 243 13.58 5.95 4.24
C PHE A 243 14.95 6.61 4.35
N VAL A 244 15.89 6.26 3.48
CA VAL A 244 17.21 6.92 3.43
C VAL A 244 17.07 8.42 3.20
N ASP A 245 16.19 8.84 2.29
CA ASP A 245 15.97 10.27 2.01
C ASP A 245 15.33 11.00 3.20
N PHE A 246 14.45 10.33 3.94
CA PHE A 246 13.86 10.84 5.18
C PHE A 246 14.88 10.94 6.33
N THR A 247 15.79 9.99 6.45
CA THR A 247 16.68 9.90 7.60
C THR A 247 18.03 10.61 7.39
N LYS A 248 18.40 10.87 6.13
CA LYS A 248 19.61 11.61 5.78
C LYS A 248 19.70 13.01 6.43
N PRO A 249 18.64 13.84 6.44
CA PRO A 249 18.69 15.17 7.08
C PRO A 249 18.99 15.11 8.58
N ILE A 250 18.57 14.04 9.25
CA ILE A 250 18.81 13.83 10.70
C ILE A 250 20.10 13.05 10.99
N ASN A 251 20.96 12.84 9.99
CA ASN A 251 22.21 12.09 10.11
C ASN A 251 22.00 10.64 10.63
N TYR A 252 20.95 9.97 10.18
CA TYR A 252 20.73 8.55 10.41
C TYR A 252 20.88 7.81 9.09
N TYR A 253 21.76 6.83 9.01
CA TYR A 253 22.17 6.15 7.77
C TYR A 253 21.94 4.64 7.78
N THR A 254 21.42 4.09 8.87
CA THR A 254 21.07 2.66 8.94
C THR A 254 19.92 2.37 7.98
N PRO A 255 20.02 1.34 7.11
CA PRO A 255 18.94 0.95 6.20
C PRO A 255 17.65 0.60 6.94
N LEU A 256 16.49 0.80 6.30
CA LEU A 256 15.18 0.52 6.89
C LEU A 256 15.04 -0.93 7.38
N LYS A 257 15.51 -1.89 6.58
CA LYS A 257 15.52 -3.31 6.94
C LYS A 257 16.31 -3.57 8.22
N GLU A 258 17.47 -2.97 8.37
CA GLU A 258 18.31 -3.12 9.56
C GLU A 258 17.69 -2.40 10.77
N CYS A 259 17.23 -1.16 10.59
CA CYS A 259 16.50 -0.39 11.60
C CYS A 259 15.30 -1.18 12.16
N ARG A 260 14.52 -1.82 11.29
CA ARG A 260 13.40 -2.68 11.69
C ARG A 260 13.86 -3.91 12.46
N ASN A 261 14.89 -4.60 11.97
CA ASN A 261 15.35 -5.87 12.56
C ASN A 261 15.98 -5.67 13.95
N THR A 262 16.61 -4.53 14.19
CA THR A 262 17.20 -4.14 15.47
C THR A 262 16.26 -3.33 16.35
N ASP A 263 15.05 -3.01 15.85
CA ASP A 263 14.07 -2.12 16.51
C ASP A 263 14.65 -0.75 16.90
N ASP A 264 15.52 -0.18 16.03
CA ASP A 264 16.30 1.05 16.28
C ASP A 264 15.47 2.34 16.05
N TRP A 265 14.14 2.27 16.17
CA TRP A 265 13.24 3.40 15.97
C TRP A 265 13.40 4.51 17.00
N ASP A 266 13.83 4.18 18.21
CA ASP A 266 14.07 5.19 19.25
C ASP A 266 15.27 6.07 18.90
N THR A 267 16.35 5.52 18.32
CA THR A 267 17.47 6.32 17.81
C THR A 267 17.05 7.26 16.69
N VAL A 268 16.21 6.80 15.76
CA VAL A 268 15.62 7.67 14.71
C VAL A 268 14.87 8.83 15.34
N LYS A 269 14.03 8.55 16.35
CA LYS A 269 13.23 9.55 17.07
C LYS A 269 14.08 10.56 17.83
N GLU A 270 15.13 10.11 18.51
CA GLU A 270 16.07 10.96 19.24
C GLU A 270 16.80 11.92 18.29
N LYS A 271 17.34 11.41 17.17
CA LYS A 271 18.01 12.21 16.15
C LYS A 271 17.05 13.21 15.51
N LEU A 272 15.81 12.82 15.26
CA LEU A 272 14.76 13.69 14.76
C LEU A 272 14.47 14.83 15.76
N ASN A 273 14.27 14.54 17.04
CA ASN A 273 14.02 15.55 18.06
C ASN A 273 15.20 16.55 18.14
N SER A 274 16.43 16.04 18.14
CA SER A 274 17.64 16.89 18.14
C SER A 274 17.71 17.82 16.92
N PHE A 275 17.38 17.30 15.74
CA PHE A 275 17.32 18.09 14.50
C PHE A 275 16.27 19.19 14.55
N ILE A 276 15.10 18.89 15.12
CA ILE A 276 13.99 19.84 15.25
C ILE A 276 14.29 20.91 16.27
N ASP A 277 14.94 20.55 17.39
CA ASP A 277 15.38 21.53 18.39
C ASP A 277 16.43 22.49 17.81
N GLU A 278 17.36 21.96 17.00
CA GLU A 278 18.31 22.79 16.24
C GLU A 278 17.59 23.72 15.26
N LEU A 279 16.63 23.20 14.49
CA LEU A 279 15.82 23.98 13.56
C LEU A 279 15.06 25.11 14.27
N ALA A 280 14.41 24.85 15.41
CA ALA A 280 13.71 25.86 16.21
C ALA A 280 14.66 26.94 16.73
N ASN A 281 15.85 26.56 17.20
CA ASN A 281 16.88 27.48 17.66
C ASN A 281 17.39 28.38 16.52
N LEU A 282 17.61 27.82 15.33
CA LEU A 282 18.03 28.57 14.15
C LEU A 282 16.95 29.53 13.64
N ALA A 283 15.68 29.08 13.64
CA ALA A 283 14.53 29.90 13.21
C ALA A 283 14.26 31.08 14.15
N SER A 284 14.54 30.93 15.45
CA SER A 284 14.40 32.00 16.44
C SER A 284 15.49 33.10 16.35
N ASN A 285 16.58 32.82 15.63
CA ASN A 285 17.69 33.75 15.52
C ASN A 285 17.71 34.41 14.11
N GLU A 286 17.40 35.70 14.06
CA GLU A 286 17.28 36.47 12.81
C GLU A 286 18.51 36.34 11.88
N SER A 287 19.72 36.23 12.42
CA SER A 287 20.96 36.08 11.64
C SER A 287 21.17 34.67 11.05
N LEU A 288 20.42 33.67 11.54
CA LEU A 288 20.53 32.24 11.19
C LEU A 288 19.33 31.69 10.43
N GLN A 289 18.30 32.49 10.21
CA GLN A 289 17.06 32.10 9.52
C GLN A 289 17.29 31.41 8.16
N TYR A 290 18.32 31.88 7.42
CA TYR A 290 18.71 31.26 6.15
C TYR A 290 19.05 29.77 6.30
N LYS A 291 19.76 29.41 7.40
CA LYS A 291 20.06 27.98 7.67
C LYS A 291 18.82 27.19 8.01
N ALA A 292 17.93 27.77 8.81
CA ALA A 292 16.63 27.16 9.13
C ALA A 292 15.80 26.90 7.85
N HIS A 293 15.72 27.87 6.95
CA HIS A 293 15.03 27.70 5.66
C HIS A 293 15.61 26.55 4.82
N LYS A 294 16.94 26.45 4.76
CA LYS A 294 17.59 25.33 4.05
C LYS A 294 17.25 23.96 4.67
N MET A 295 17.18 23.88 5.99
CA MET A 295 16.77 22.65 6.69
C MET A 295 15.31 22.30 6.39
N LEU A 296 14.40 23.30 6.39
CA LEU A 296 12.98 23.10 6.03
C LEU A 296 12.79 22.57 4.62
N ILE A 297 13.51 23.12 3.62
CA ILE A 297 13.44 22.64 2.24
C ILE A 297 13.81 21.15 2.14
N ASN A 298 14.81 20.70 2.89
CA ASN A 298 15.18 19.29 2.91
C ASN A 298 14.06 18.40 3.48
N LEU A 299 13.31 18.87 4.47
CA LEU A 299 12.15 18.14 5.01
C LEU A 299 10.97 18.09 4.02
N GLU A 300 10.68 19.22 3.36
CA GLU A 300 9.60 19.30 2.36
C GLU A 300 9.84 18.37 1.17
N PHE A 301 11.06 18.30 0.68
CA PHE A 301 11.43 17.40 -0.41
C PHE A 301 11.16 15.92 -0.06
N SER A 302 11.43 15.52 1.18
CA SER A 302 11.16 14.16 1.66
C SER A 302 9.66 13.85 1.68
N ILE A 303 8.82 14.84 2.00
CA ILE A 303 7.36 14.70 1.99
C ILE A 303 6.82 14.51 0.57
N ASP A 304 7.32 15.26 -0.41
CA ASP A 304 6.93 15.08 -1.82
C ASP A 304 7.24 13.66 -2.32
N ARG A 305 8.39 13.13 -1.94
CA ARG A 305 8.75 11.76 -2.30
C ARG A 305 7.84 10.72 -1.65
N LEU A 306 7.41 10.94 -0.40
CA LEU A 306 6.45 10.08 0.27
C LEU A 306 5.11 10.06 -0.48
N LEU A 307 4.63 11.20 -0.94
CA LEU A 307 3.38 11.28 -1.72
C LEU A 307 3.45 10.50 -3.02
N ASN A 308 4.55 10.68 -3.76
CA ASN A 308 4.76 9.93 -4.99
C ASN A 308 4.82 8.41 -4.72
N PHE A 309 5.50 8.01 -3.64
CA PHE A 309 5.55 6.61 -3.24
C PHE A 309 4.17 6.04 -2.89
N ILE A 310 3.34 6.79 -2.17
CA ILE A 310 1.97 6.35 -1.84
C ILE A 310 1.14 6.12 -3.11
N ALA A 311 1.31 6.94 -4.15
CA ALA A 311 0.66 6.71 -5.43
C ALA A 311 1.12 5.40 -6.09
N VAL A 312 2.42 5.09 -6.06
CA VAL A 312 2.98 3.82 -6.55
C VAL A 312 2.45 2.64 -5.74
N TYR A 313 2.43 2.75 -4.41
CA TYR A 313 1.88 1.73 -3.52
C TYR A 313 0.40 1.45 -3.83
N ASN A 314 -0.43 2.49 -3.95
CA ASN A 314 -1.84 2.34 -4.29
C ASN A 314 -2.06 1.67 -5.65
N ALA A 315 -1.23 2.01 -6.66
CA ALA A 315 -1.29 1.36 -7.96
C ALA A 315 -0.95 -0.14 -7.86
N HIS A 316 0.02 -0.50 -7.02
CA HIS A 316 0.38 -1.90 -6.77
C HIS A 316 -0.76 -2.67 -6.06
N ILE A 317 -1.42 -2.06 -5.07
CA ILE A 317 -2.59 -2.65 -4.40
C ILE A 317 -3.75 -2.85 -5.39
N ASP A 318 -4.03 -1.87 -6.25
CA ASP A 318 -5.07 -1.98 -7.29
C ASP A 318 -4.75 -3.11 -8.29
N GLN A 319 -3.50 -3.29 -8.68
CA GLN A 319 -3.07 -4.42 -9.51
C GLN A 319 -3.32 -5.76 -8.81
N GLY A 320 -3.01 -5.87 -7.52
CA GLY A 320 -3.31 -7.06 -6.72
C GLY A 320 -4.80 -7.35 -6.63
N ALA A 321 -5.64 -6.35 -6.40
CA ALA A 321 -7.09 -6.50 -6.36
C ALA A 321 -7.64 -6.99 -7.71
N LYS A 322 -7.21 -6.41 -8.83
CA LYS A 322 -7.60 -6.84 -10.19
C LYS A 322 -7.14 -8.25 -10.52
N PHE A 323 -5.96 -8.63 -10.05
CA PHE A 323 -5.48 -10.01 -10.19
C PHE A 323 -6.44 -11.00 -9.52
N TYR A 324 -6.85 -10.76 -8.28
CA TYR A 324 -7.78 -11.61 -7.56
C TYR A 324 -9.17 -11.62 -8.20
N GLU A 325 -9.66 -10.50 -8.69
CA GLU A 325 -10.91 -10.41 -9.44
C GLU A 325 -10.88 -11.27 -10.70
N LYS A 326 -9.79 -11.18 -11.49
CA LYS A 326 -9.59 -12.03 -12.67
C LYS A 326 -9.58 -13.52 -12.29
N PHE A 327 -8.90 -13.87 -11.19
CA PHE A 327 -8.84 -15.25 -10.74
C PHE A 327 -10.23 -15.78 -10.33
N ALA A 328 -11.01 -14.97 -9.62
CA ALA A 328 -12.39 -15.33 -9.28
C ALA A 328 -13.27 -15.51 -10.52
N ILE A 329 -13.22 -14.57 -11.47
CA ILE A 329 -13.97 -14.64 -12.74
C ILE A 329 -13.57 -15.89 -13.54
N MET A 330 -12.28 -16.20 -13.63
CA MET A 330 -11.78 -17.39 -14.28
C MET A 330 -12.40 -18.66 -13.64
N LEU A 331 -12.36 -18.80 -12.32
CA LEU A 331 -12.97 -19.93 -11.64
C LEU A 331 -14.49 -19.99 -11.86
N ASP A 332 -15.19 -18.86 -11.75
CA ASP A 332 -16.64 -18.81 -11.99
C ASP A 332 -17.03 -19.24 -13.41
N SER A 333 -16.17 -18.99 -14.41
CA SER A 333 -16.43 -19.41 -15.79
C SER A 333 -16.51 -20.93 -15.95
N TYR A 334 -15.77 -21.68 -15.15
CA TYR A 334 -15.80 -23.15 -15.18
C TYR A 334 -17.03 -23.76 -14.46
N GLU A 335 -17.63 -23.05 -13.52
CA GLU A 335 -18.81 -23.55 -12.78
C GLU A 335 -20.04 -23.71 -13.66
N ASN A 336 -20.16 -22.92 -14.72
CA ASN A 336 -21.30 -22.89 -15.63
C ASN A 336 -21.15 -23.85 -16.85
N GLU A 337 -20.05 -24.57 -16.95
CA GLU A 337 -19.83 -25.52 -18.05
C GLU A 337 -20.64 -26.82 -17.83
N GLN A 338 -21.83 -26.85 -18.40
CA GLN A 338 -22.81 -27.92 -18.20
C GLN A 338 -22.40 -29.31 -18.74
N GLN A 339 -21.40 -29.41 -19.60
CA GLN A 339 -21.04 -30.66 -20.25
C GLN A 339 -20.16 -31.59 -19.40
N CYS A 340 -19.34 -31.03 -18.50
CA CYS A 340 -18.51 -31.77 -17.54
C CYS A 340 -18.92 -31.49 -16.08
N ALA A 341 -19.97 -30.73 -15.83
CA ALA A 341 -20.36 -30.19 -14.52
C ALA A 341 -20.73 -31.26 -13.48
N SER A 342 -21.12 -32.45 -13.92
CA SER A 342 -21.42 -33.58 -13.02
C SER A 342 -20.16 -34.19 -12.39
N GLN A 343 -18.97 -33.81 -12.81
CA GLN A 343 -17.70 -34.43 -12.46
C GLN A 343 -16.61 -33.41 -12.04
N ILE A 344 -17.01 -32.19 -11.71
CA ILE A 344 -16.05 -31.19 -11.19
C ILE A 344 -15.49 -31.72 -9.86
N PRO A 345 -14.15 -31.89 -9.75
CA PRO A 345 -13.53 -32.43 -8.55
C PRO A 345 -13.77 -31.57 -7.30
N LEU A 346 -13.81 -32.21 -6.14
CA LEU A 346 -13.88 -31.51 -4.85
C LEU A 346 -12.77 -30.46 -4.68
N GLU A 347 -11.63 -30.70 -5.30
CA GLU A 347 -10.49 -29.78 -5.32
C GLU A 347 -10.84 -28.42 -5.95
N TYR A 348 -11.72 -28.37 -6.94
CA TYR A 348 -12.21 -27.13 -7.52
C TYR A 348 -12.99 -26.29 -6.50
N THR A 349 -13.92 -26.92 -5.79
CA THR A 349 -14.69 -26.22 -4.74
C THR A 349 -13.78 -25.70 -3.66
N LYS A 350 -12.79 -26.48 -3.22
CA LYS A 350 -11.77 -26.03 -2.24
C LYS A 350 -10.93 -24.88 -2.76
N LEU A 351 -10.50 -24.90 -4.02
CA LEU A 351 -9.74 -23.80 -4.62
C LEU A 351 -10.58 -22.52 -4.64
N LYS A 352 -11.85 -22.62 -5.06
CA LYS A 352 -12.78 -21.48 -5.10
C LYS A 352 -12.98 -20.88 -3.71
N GLU A 353 -13.20 -21.70 -2.69
CA GLU A 353 -13.33 -21.27 -1.30
C GLU A 353 -12.02 -20.61 -0.79
N ASN A 354 -10.87 -21.21 -1.05
CA ASN A 354 -9.57 -20.66 -0.66
C ASN A 354 -9.30 -19.31 -1.32
N ILE A 355 -9.64 -19.14 -2.59
CA ILE A 355 -9.51 -17.86 -3.29
C ILE A 355 -10.48 -16.83 -2.71
N ALA A 356 -11.72 -17.17 -2.43
CA ALA A 356 -12.68 -16.26 -1.80
C ALA A 356 -12.17 -15.74 -0.44
N ILE A 357 -11.67 -16.65 0.41
CA ILE A 357 -11.06 -16.29 1.70
C ILE A 357 -9.82 -15.40 1.50
N THR A 358 -9.02 -15.68 0.47
CA THR A 358 -7.80 -14.92 0.17
C THR A 358 -8.14 -13.51 -0.30
N ILE A 359 -9.17 -13.34 -1.14
CA ILE A 359 -9.71 -12.05 -1.57
C ILE A 359 -10.20 -11.23 -0.37
N GLU A 360 -10.98 -11.85 0.52
CA GLU A 360 -11.48 -11.18 1.73
C GLU A 360 -10.33 -10.69 2.61
N LYS A 361 -9.32 -11.54 2.85
CA LYS A 361 -8.12 -11.18 3.60
C LYS A 361 -7.34 -10.05 2.93
N PHE A 362 -7.16 -10.11 1.60
CA PHE A 362 -6.50 -9.07 0.84
C PHE A 362 -7.24 -7.74 0.97
N ASN A 363 -8.53 -7.71 0.69
CA ASN A 363 -9.35 -6.49 0.74
C ASN A 363 -9.45 -5.90 2.16
N THR A 364 -9.32 -6.72 3.20
CA THR A 364 -9.31 -6.26 4.59
C THR A 364 -7.95 -5.68 4.99
N ALA A 365 -6.85 -6.35 4.61
CA ALA A 365 -5.51 -5.97 5.04
C ALA A 365 -4.89 -4.84 4.20
N TYR A 366 -5.23 -4.76 2.90
CA TYR A 366 -4.57 -3.88 1.93
C TYR A 366 -5.57 -2.94 1.26
N ARG A 367 -6.18 -2.07 2.07
CA ARG A 367 -7.01 -0.99 1.52
C ARG A 367 -6.12 0.07 0.89
N PRO A 368 -6.50 0.62 -0.28
CA PRO A 368 -5.84 1.80 -0.82
C PRO A 368 -5.81 2.91 0.23
N ILE A 369 -4.69 3.61 0.30
CA ILE A 369 -4.58 4.79 1.14
C ILE A 369 -5.42 5.87 0.47
N GLU A 370 -6.53 6.23 1.08
CA GLU A 370 -7.43 7.27 0.57
C GLU A 370 -6.78 8.64 0.72
N ILE A 371 -5.93 8.96 -0.24
CA ILE A 371 -5.40 10.30 -0.39
C ILE A 371 -6.33 11.06 -1.31
N ASN A 372 -7.27 11.77 -0.74
CA ASN A 372 -7.94 12.82 -1.49
C ASN A 372 -6.90 13.89 -1.83
N GLY A 373 -6.55 14.02 -3.13
CA GLY A 373 -5.41 14.81 -3.58
C GLY A 373 -5.39 16.25 -3.05
N SER A 374 -6.54 16.93 -3.00
CA SER A 374 -6.68 18.28 -2.44
C SER A 374 -6.50 18.29 -0.92
N LYS A 375 -7.12 17.35 -0.20
CA LYS A 375 -7.00 17.26 1.27
C LYS A 375 -5.59 16.91 1.71
N MET A 376 -4.88 16.07 0.95
CA MET A 376 -3.50 15.74 1.24
C MET A 376 -2.55 16.90 0.95
N LYS A 377 -2.76 17.64 -0.13
CA LYS A 377 -2.04 18.89 -0.40
C LYS A 377 -2.28 19.91 0.71
N GLU A 378 -3.51 20.06 1.18
CA GLU A 378 -3.84 20.92 2.32
C GLU A 378 -3.09 20.48 3.59
N ILE A 379 -3.09 19.20 3.90
CA ILE A 379 -2.38 18.64 5.07
C ILE A 379 -0.87 18.84 4.93
N LEU A 380 -0.30 18.58 3.75
CA LEU A 380 1.15 18.58 3.53
C LEU A 380 1.71 19.96 3.28
N TYR A 381 1.06 20.78 2.48
CA TYR A 381 1.55 22.09 2.07
C TYR A 381 0.82 23.24 2.77
N GLY A 382 -0.32 22.98 3.39
CA GLY A 382 -1.15 24.01 3.96
C GLY A 382 -1.80 24.91 2.92
N ILE A 383 -1.87 24.47 1.68
CA ILE A 383 -2.47 25.19 0.56
C ILE A 383 -3.89 24.72 0.40
N ASN A 384 -4.87 25.60 0.67
CA ASN A 384 -6.23 25.40 0.19
C ASN A 384 -6.24 25.77 -1.30
N GLU A 385 -6.60 24.82 -2.18
CA GLU A 385 -6.76 25.10 -3.63
C GLU A 385 -7.91 26.08 -3.94
N TYR A 386 -8.54 26.64 -2.91
CA TYR A 386 -9.74 27.51 -3.03
C TYR A 386 -9.55 28.91 -2.43
N ASP A 387 -8.32 29.34 -2.10
CA ASP A 387 -8.03 30.72 -1.71
C ASP A 387 -7.37 31.51 -2.85
#